data_47500b389a7cd4b2bf5585747882e6f4
#
_entry.id   47500b389a7cd4b2bf5585747882e6f4
#
_cell.length_a   1.000
_cell.length_b   1.000
_cell.length_c   1.000
_cell.angle_alpha   90.00
_cell.angle_beta   90.00
_cell.angle_gamma   90.00
#
_symmetry.space_group_name_H-M   'P 1'
#
loop_
_entity.id
_entity.type
_entity.pdbx_description
1 polymer ?
#
loop_
_entity_poly.entity_id
_entity_poly.type
_entity_poly.pdbx_seq_one_letter_code
_entity_poly.pdbx_strand_id
1 'polypeptide(L)'
;MSNQHLGRIGESTVRKYLEQKGYTFVAQNVRVGHDEIDLIMLDGRVTVFVEVKLRKPGVSGAAAVDLAKRRRISRAAVVYMTKTGGLDRAARFDVAEVVFDGVHAEVHHIPDAFPLVRGRYFV
;
A
#
# COMPACT_ATOMS: atom_id res chain seq x y z
N MET A 1 1.09 -2.30 -23.00
CA MET A 1 0.90 -1.45 -21.83
C MET A 1 2.20 -1.24 -21.10
N SER A 2 2.45 -0.03 -20.64
CA SER A 2 3.62 0.24 -19.80
C SER A 2 3.42 -0.36 -18.40
N ASN A 3 4.53 -0.63 -17.70
CA ASN A 3 4.48 -1.08 -16.30
C ASN A 3 3.77 -0.06 -15.39
N GLN A 4 3.96 1.22 -15.67
CA GLN A 4 3.32 2.29 -14.93
C GLN A 4 1.78 2.25 -15.10
N HIS A 5 1.32 1.98 -16.32
CA HIS A 5 -0.11 1.88 -16.61
C HIS A 5 -0.73 0.67 -15.89
N LEU A 6 -0.05 -0.47 -15.91
CA LEU A 6 -0.48 -1.67 -15.19
C LEU A 6 -0.53 -1.44 -13.69
N GLY A 7 0.46 -0.72 -13.14
CA GLY A 7 0.48 -0.35 -11.73
C GLY A 7 -0.73 0.47 -11.33
N ARG A 8 -1.10 1.46 -12.14
CA ARG A 8 -2.29 2.29 -11.87
C ARG A 8 -3.58 1.48 -11.92
N ILE A 9 -3.70 0.54 -12.85
CA ILE A 9 -4.85 -0.38 -12.91
C ILE A 9 -4.90 -1.23 -11.65
N GLY A 10 -3.77 -1.75 -11.20
CA GLY A 10 -3.68 -2.53 -9.97
C GLY A 10 -4.13 -1.74 -8.76
N GLU A 11 -3.63 -0.51 -8.61
CA GLU A 11 -4.00 0.37 -7.50
C GLU A 11 -5.49 0.71 -7.51
N SER A 12 -6.05 1.02 -8.68
CA SER A 12 -7.49 1.30 -8.82
C SER A 12 -8.35 0.08 -8.50
N THR A 13 -7.90 -1.09 -8.89
CA THR A 13 -8.57 -2.36 -8.58
C THR A 13 -8.60 -2.61 -7.08
N VAL A 14 -7.45 -2.42 -6.41
CA VAL A 14 -7.35 -2.58 -4.95
C VAL A 14 -8.21 -1.55 -4.23
N ARG A 15 -8.19 -0.31 -4.66
CA ARG A 15 -9.01 0.74 -4.07
C ARG A 15 -10.49 0.34 -4.06
N LYS A 16 -11.02 -0.08 -5.21
CA LYS A 16 -12.42 -0.51 -5.32
C LYS A 16 -12.72 -1.70 -4.43
N TYR A 17 -11.82 -2.66 -4.39
CA TYR A 17 -11.95 -3.83 -3.55
C TYR A 17 -12.05 -3.44 -2.07
N LEU A 18 -11.17 -2.55 -1.60
CA LEU A 18 -11.18 -2.10 -0.21
C LEU A 18 -12.39 -1.21 0.11
N GLU A 19 -12.83 -0.39 -0.82
CA GLU A 19 -14.04 0.41 -0.65
C GLU A 19 -15.25 -0.49 -0.46
N GLN A 20 -15.34 -1.61 -1.18
CA GLN A 20 -16.41 -2.59 -1.00
C GLN A 20 -16.36 -3.28 0.37
N LYS A 21 -15.17 -3.34 0.97
CA LYS A 21 -15.01 -3.83 2.35
C LYS A 21 -15.35 -2.79 3.42
N GLY A 22 -15.66 -1.58 3.01
CA GLY A 22 -16.01 -0.51 3.92
C GLY A 22 -14.87 0.44 4.27
N TYR A 23 -13.72 0.31 3.60
CA TYR A 23 -12.60 1.26 3.76
C TYR A 23 -12.91 2.54 3.01
N THR A 24 -12.36 3.65 3.51
CA THR A 24 -12.52 4.96 2.89
C THR A 24 -11.22 5.34 2.17
N PHE A 25 -11.33 5.80 0.94
CA PHE A 25 -10.19 6.26 0.17
C PHE A 25 -9.66 7.58 0.71
N VAL A 26 -8.34 7.70 0.81
CA VAL A 26 -7.65 8.93 1.20
C VAL A 26 -6.81 9.47 0.05
N ALA A 27 -5.87 8.69 -0.46
CA ALA A 27 -4.96 9.15 -1.50
C ALA A 27 -4.33 7.97 -2.25
N GLN A 28 -3.83 8.24 -3.43
CA GLN A 28 -3.21 7.26 -4.31
C GLN A 28 -1.96 7.85 -4.94
N ASN A 29 -0.92 7.03 -5.06
CA ASN A 29 0.36 7.44 -5.66
C ASN A 29 0.94 8.68 -4.98
N VAL A 30 1.07 8.61 -3.66
CA VAL A 30 1.56 9.73 -2.86
C VAL A 30 3.08 9.74 -2.86
N ARG A 31 3.66 10.82 -3.36
CA ARG A 31 5.09 11.00 -3.30
C ARG A 31 5.51 11.64 -1.99
N VAL A 32 6.52 11.05 -1.35
CA VAL A 32 7.11 11.56 -0.13
C VAL A 32 8.63 11.54 -0.31
N GLY A 33 9.20 12.68 -0.68
CA GLY A 33 10.61 12.74 -1.07
C GLY A 33 10.86 11.88 -2.32
N HIS A 34 11.75 10.91 -2.21
CA HIS A 34 12.04 9.94 -3.27
C HIS A 34 11.21 8.66 -3.15
N ASP A 35 10.42 8.56 -2.09
CA ASP A 35 9.59 7.37 -1.85
C ASP A 35 8.18 7.59 -2.39
N GLU A 36 7.46 6.50 -2.56
CA GLU A 36 6.07 6.55 -3.02
C GLU A 36 5.23 5.58 -2.20
N ILE A 37 4.03 6.02 -1.85
CA ILE A 37 3.02 5.17 -1.22
C ILE A 37 1.95 4.90 -2.28
N ASP A 38 1.69 3.64 -2.56
CA ASP A 38 0.78 3.26 -3.63
C ASP A 38 -0.66 3.69 -3.33
N LEU A 39 -1.12 3.45 -2.10
CA LEU A 39 -2.50 3.71 -1.75
C LEU A 39 -2.61 3.96 -0.25
N ILE A 40 -3.42 4.94 0.12
CA ILE A 40 -3.74 5.24 1.52
C ILE A 40 -5.26 5.16 1.68
N MET A 41 -5.70 4.34 2.63
CA MET A 41 -7.11 4.14 2.95
C MET A 41 -7.32 4.37 4.45
N LEU A 42 -8.58 4.46 4.86
CA LEU A 42 -8.97 4.44 6.27
C LEU A 42 -9.82 3.19 6.51
N ASP A 43 -9.46 2.46 7.54
CA ASP A 43 -10.29 1.40 8.11
C ASP A 43 -10.78 1.92 9.46
N GLY A 44 -12.00 2.49 9.45
CA GLY A 44 -12.47 3.26 10.59
C GLY A 44 -11.54 4.45 10.85
N ARG A 45 -10.88 4.44 12.03
CA ARG A 45 -9.92 5.49 12.41
C ARG A 45 -8.47 5.12 12.12
N VAL A 46 -8.23 3.94 11.61
CA VAL A 46 -6.89 3.47 11.34
C VAL A 46 -6.48 3.90 9.94
N THR A 47 -5.35 4.60 9.82
CA THR A 47 -4.76 4.91 8.53
C THR A 47 -4.04 3.67 8.01
N VAL A 48 -4.39 3.25 6.81
CA VAL A 48 -3.86 2.03 6.20
C VAL A 48 -3.01 2.40 5.00
N PHE A 49 -1.71 2.09 5.08
CA PHE A 49 -0.79 2.25 3.96
C PHE A 49 -0.73 0.93 3.21
N VAL A 50 -1.13 0.93 1.95
CA VAL A 50 -1.27 -0.29 1.16
C VAL A 50 -0.21 -0.34 0.08
N GLU A 51 0.62 -1.38 0.13
CA GLU A 51 1.55 -1.71 -0.95
C GLU A 51 0.84 -2.62 -1.93
N VAL A 52 0.79 -2.22 -3.19
CA VAL A 52 0.10 -2.96 -4.24
C VAL A 52 1.12 -3.73 -5.08
N LYS A 53 0.93 -5.03 -5.19
CA LYS A 53 1.77 -5.93 -5.97
C LYS A 53 0.95 -6.53 -7.10
N LEU A 54 1.39 -6.33 -8.33
CA LEU A 54 0.76 -6.94 -9.50
C LEU A 54 1.57 -8.16 -9.90
N ARG A 55 0.92 -9.30 -10.10
CA ARG A 55 1.58 -10.50 -10.59
C ARG A 55 0.69 -11.31 -11.54
N LYS A 56 1.34 -12.18 -12.29
CA LYS A 56 0.65 -13.13 -13.19
C LYS A 56 0.19 -14.36 -12.43
N PRO A 57 -0.87 -15.05 -12.91
CA PRO A 57 -1.28 -16.32 -12.32
C PRO A 57 -0.16 -17.36 -12.35
N GLY A 58 -0.11 -18.20 -11.36
CA GLY A 58 0.89 -19.28 -11.26
C GLY A 58 2.27 -18.82 -10.82
N VAL A 59 2.50 -17.53 -10.70
CA VAL A 59 3.75 -17.02 -10.11
C VAL A 59 3.62 -17.19 -8.61
N SER A 60 4.38 -18.12 -8.06
CA SER A 60 4.43 -18.35 -6.64
C SER A 60 5.12 -17.15 -5.98
N GLY A 61 4.57 -16.73 -4.89
CA GLY A 61 5.22 -15.71 -4.12
C GLY A 61 4.19 -15.09 -3.21
N ALA A 62 4.36 -15.30 -1.93
CA ALA A 62 3.80 -14.41 -0.98
C ALA A 62 4.10 -13.00 -1.48
N ALA A 63 3.21 -12.07 -1.26
CA ALA A 63 3.43 -10.67 -1.54
C ALA A 63 4.56 -10.18 -0.65
N ALA A 64 5.77 -10.71 -0.90
CA ALA A 64 6.93 -10.44 -0.09
C ALA A 64 7.41 -9.04 -0.38
N VAL A 65 7.30 -8.19 0.63
CA VAL A 65 7.90 -6.87 0.61
C VAL A 65 9.20 -6.99 1.40
N ASP A 66 10.34 -6.86 0.72
CA ASP A 66 11.64 -7.01 1.37
C ASP A 66 11.90 -5.91 2.40
N LEU A 67 12.91 -6.11 3.23
CA LEU A 67 13.20 -5.18 4.34
C LEU A 67 13.52 -3.77 3.83
N ALA A 68 14.23 -3.63 2.73
CA ALA A 68 14.57 -2.33 2.17
C ALA A 68 13.30 -1.57 1.75
N LYS A 69 12.36 -2.26 1.13
CA LYS A 69 11.07 -1.67 0.73
C LYS A 69 10.23 -1.31 1.95
N ARG A 70 10.20 -2.18 2.97
CA ARG A 70 9.50 -1.90 4.24
C ARG A 70 10.05 -0.65 4.92
N ARG A 71 11.36 -0.45 4.89
CA ARG A 71 11.99 0.76 5.42
C ARG A 71 11.55 2.01 4.67
N ARG A 72 11.51 1.94 3.34
CA ARG A 72 11.07 3.08 2.52
C ARG A 72 9.61 3.43 2.77
N ILE A 73 8.76 2.43 2.83
CA ILE A 73 7.33 2.61 3.12
C ILE A 73 7.15 3.19 4.52
N SER A 74 7.86 2.65 5.51
CA SER A 74 7.79 3.13 6.88
C SER A 74 8.21 4.59 7.00
N ARG A 75 9.32 4.97 6.34
CA ARG A 75 9.79 6.35 6.31
C ARG A 75 8.77 7.28 5.67
N ALA A 76 8.25 6.89 4.52
CA ALA A 76 7.24 7.66 3.81
C ALA A 76 5.98 7.85 4.66
N ALA A 77 5.54 6.80 5.34
CA ALA A 77 4.37 6.84 6.20
C ALA A 77 4.55 7.81 7.37
N VAL A 78 5.70 7.76 8.05
CA VAL A 78 5.98 8.67 9.17
C VAL A 78 5.99 10.12 8.70
N VAL A 79 6.63 10.41 7.57
CA VAL A 79 6.66 11.77 7.03
C VAL A 79 5.25 12.23 6.64
N TYR A 80 4.49 11.36 5.99
CA TYR A 80 3.10 11.66 5.62
C TYR A 80 2.25 11.97 6.85
N MET A 81 2.31 11.12 7.88
CA MET A 81 1.54 11.30 9.11
C MET A 81 1.97 12.59 9.83
N THR A 82 3.26 12.90 9.84
CA THR A 82 3.78 14.15 10.42
C THR A 82 3.18 15.36 9.70
N LYS A 83 3.22 15.37 8.37
CA LYS A 83 2.73 16.49 7.57
C LYS A 83 1.22 16.68 7.65
N THR A 84 0.48 15.61 7.87
CA THR A 84 -0.99 15.67 7.95
C THR A 84 -1.51 15.75 9.38
N GLY A 85 -0.61 15.86 10.37
CA GLY A 85 -0.99 15.98 11.78
C GLY A 85 -1.55 14.70 12.37
N GLY A 86 -1.26 13.55 11.78
CA GLY A 86 -1.84 12.27 12.17
C GLY A 86 -0.94 11.33 12.95
N LEU A 87 0.21 11.81 13.49
CA LEU A 87 1.15 10.94 14.21
C LEU A 87 0.56 10.26 15.44
N ASP A 88 -0.46 10.83 16.04
CA ASP A 88 -1.17 10.26 17.19
C ASP A 88 -2.26 9.27 16.79
N ARG A 89 -2.51 9.11 15.50
CA ARG A 89 -3.51 8.16 14.99
C ARG A 89 -2.88 6.79 14.80
N ALA A 90 -3.72 5.76 14.96
CA ALA A 90 -3.30 4.40 14.64
C ALA A 90 -3.05 4.27 13.13
N ALA A 91 -2.03 3.50 12.78
CA ALA A 91 -1.71 3.21 11.40
C ALA A 91 -1.24 1.76 11.28
N ARG A 92 -1.41 1.20 10.09
CA ARG A 92 -0.88 -0.13 9.80
C ARG A 92 -0.48 -0.23 8.34
N PHE A 93 0.30 -1.25 8.02
CA PHE A 93 0.78 -1.53 6.68
C PHE A 93 0.12 -2.79 6.14
N ASP A 94 -0.58 -2.65 5.03
CA ASP A 94 -1.23 -3.75 4.35
C ASP A 94 -0.52 -4.01 3.01
N VAL A 95 -0.62 -5.23 2.55
CA VAL A 95 -0.20 -5.61 1.20
C VAL A 95 -1.43 -6.10 0.45
N ALA A 96 -1.60 -5.65 -0.77
CA ALA A 96 -2.64 -6.14 -1.65
C ALA A 96 -1.98 -6.65 -2.93
N GLU A 97 -2.16 -7.93 -3.18
CA GLU A 97 -1.64 -8.60 -4.35
C GLU A 97 -2.75 -8.71 -5.39
N VAL A 98 -2.49 -8.22 -6.60
CA VAL A 98 -3.43 -8.32 -7.71
C VAL A 98 -2.92 -9.37 -8.68
N VAL A 99 -3.64 -10.46 -8.82
CA VAL A 99 -3.33 -11.51 -9.79
C VAL A 99 -4.15 -11.22 -11.04
N PHE A 100 -3.46 -10.94 -12.13
CA PHE A 100 -4.08 -10.49 -13.37
C PHE A 100 -3.65 -11.38 -14.53
N ASP A 101 -4.62 -11.97 -15.23
CA ASP A 101 -4.37 -12.90 -16.34
C ASP A 101 -4.55 -12.24 -17.72
N GLY A 102 -4.78 -10.94 -17.77
CA GLY A 102 -5.09 -10.19 -18.99
C GLY A 102 -6.58 -9.93 -19.19
N VAL A 103 -7.42 -10.67 -18.48
CA VAL A 103 -8.89 -10.55 -18.56
C VAL A 103 -9.49 -10.36 -17.17
N HIS A 104 -9.08 -11.19 -16.21
CA HIS A 104 -9.60 -11.18 -14.85
C HIS A 104 -8.53 -10.73 -13.86
N ALA A 105 -8.96 -9.98 -12.85
CA ALA A 105 -8.11 -9.58 -11.74
C ALA A 105 -8.69 -10.12 -10.43
N GLU A 106 -7.83 -10.70 -9.60
CA GLU A 106 -8.18 -11.19 -8.29
C GLU A 106 -7.31 -10.50 -7.26
N VAL A 107 -7.93 -9.97 -6.20
CA VAL A 107 -7.22 -9.25 -5.14
C VAL A 107 -7.05 -10.15 -3.93
N HIS A 108 -5.80 -10.29 -3.48
CA HIS A 108 -5.45 -10.97 -2.24
C HIS A 108 -4.97 -9.92 -1.26
N HIS A 109 -5.80 -9.57 -0.30
CA HIS A 109 -5.51 -8.57 0.71
C HIS A 109 -4.90 -9.19 1.95
N ILE A 110 -3.74 -8.70 2.35
CA ILE A 110 -3.04 -9.12 3.56
C ILE A 110 -3.01 -7.92 4.50
N PRO A 111 -3.98 -7.81 5.42
CA PRO A 111 -3.98 -6.72 6.38
C PRO A 111 -2.87 -6.92 7.41
N ASP A 112 -2.32 -5.81 7.92
CA ASP A 112 -1.26 -5.81 8.94
C ASP A 112 -0.10 -6.73 8.53
N ALA A 113 0.39 -6.52 7.31
CA ALA A 113 1.35 -7.42 6.68
C ALA A 113 2.75 -7.34 7.31
N PHE A 114 3.13 -6.18 7.83
CA PHE A 114 4.41 -5.98 8.51
C PHE A 114 4.30 -4.79 9.45
N PRO A 115 5.13 -4.78 10.52
CA PRO A 115 5.16 -3.65 11.44
C PRO A 115 5.97 -2.49 10.89
N LEU A 116 5.83 -1.32 11.52
CA LEU A 116 6.71 -0.19 11.24
C LEU A 116 8.17 -0.62 11.47
N VAL A 117 9.00 -0.43 10.47
CA VAL A 117 10.42 -0.72 10.59
C VAL A 117 11.08 0.43 11.35
N ARG A 118 11.73 0.12 12.45
CA ARG A 118 12.42 1.11 13.27
C ARG A 118 13.58 1.72 12.50
N GLY A 119 13.74 3.04 12.67
CA GLY A 119 14.77 3.79 11.99
C GLY A 119 14.86 5.20 12.56
N ARG A 120 15.78 5.99 12.00
CA ARG A 120 15.98 7.36 12.42
C ARG A 120 15.11 8.31 11.61
N TYR A 121 13.82 8.34 11.91
CA TYR A 121 12.86 9.14 11.15
C TYR A 121 12.82 10.61 11.59
N PHE A 122 13.37 10.91 12.75
CA PHE A 122 13.27 12.24 13.38
C PHE A 122 14.65 12.83 13.76
N VAL A 123 15.68 12.43 13.08
CA VAL A 123 17.02 12.97 13.36
C VAL A 123 17.28 14.18 12.49
#